data_7b57fa42488d5fa6cbcd34c65325410c
#
_entry.id   7b57fa42488d5fa6cbcd34c65325410c
#
_cell.length_a   1.000
_cell.length_b   1.000
_cell.length_c   1.000
_cell.angle_alpha   90.00
_cell.angle_beta   90.00
_cell.angle_gamma   90.00
#
_symmetry.space_group_name_H-M   'P 1'
#
loop_
_entity.id
_entity.type
_entity.pdbx_description
1 polymer ?
#
loop_
_entity_poly.entity_id
_entity_poly.type
_entity_poly.pdbx_seq_one_letter_code
_entity_poly.pdbx_strand_id
1 'polypeptide(L)'
;MINIVVSSKPVDGLFYYSYEYCSLLNDAGIDARVVVITHRKFTREDYLQVINNKYVHCNNVVFEDITVDSKDVTFILGRSMMTLAWQDYDQYTKQQQEILRKLFTDKVISVYSENHPTKYPLAVEFFAPKQIVDLCDTEVYLKGVGKHFEKTINFDIYKPHVDDIKFKHLFLGTNERYYATVEKVIKDYPDHGILTYEADYVNMENNNVFVPVDNIMSMFETYVYTKDTFDPAPRIFQECKHFGKQVIYLRDKSIHDGGSVYWKREIVKPNIAPILEAIEQLNDTV
;
A
#
# COMPACT_ATOMS: atom_id res chain seq x y z
N MET A 1 3.91 0.21 -22.08
CA MET A 1 2.92 0.35 -20.97
C MET A 1 3.58 0.00 -19.64
N ILE A 2 3.15 0.60 -18.52
CA ILE A 2 3.60 0.25 -17.18
C ILE A 2 2.50 -0.51 -16.46
N ASN A 3 2.79 -1.73 -15.99
CA ASN A 3 1.90 -2.55 -15.19
C ASN A 3 2.29 -2.41 -13.72
N ILE A 4 1.51 -1.67 -12.92
CA ILE A 4 1.71 -1.55 -11.47
C ILE A 4 1.02 -2.72 -10.80
N VAL A 5 1.80 -3.68 -10.28
CA VAL A 5 1.25 -4.95 -9.80
C VAL A 5 0.90 -4.88 -8.32
N VAL A 6 -0.30 -5.35 -8.01
CA VAL A 6 -0.80 -5.54 -6.66
C VAL A 6 -1.26 -6.98 -6.47
N SER A 7 -0.63 -7.68 -5.52
CA SER A 7 -0.97 -9.04 -5.09
C SER A 7 -1.20 -9.09 -3.57
N SER A 8 -1.76 -8.03 -3.01
CA SER A 8 -2.01 -7.89 -1.58
C SER A 8 -3.50 -7.76 -1.26
N LYS A 9 -3.84 -7.59 0.00
CA LYS A 9 -5.20 -7.31 0.46
C LYS A 9 -5.74 -6.03 -0.18
N PRO A 10 -7.05 -5.94 -0.47
CA PRO A 10 -7.66 -4.76 -1.12
C PRO A 10 -7.53 -3.46 -0.32
N VAL A 11 -7.16 -3.54 0.94
CA VAL A 11 -7.05 -2.41 1.88
C VAL A 11 -5.61 -2.13 2.34
N ASP A 12 -4.63 -2.72 1.69
CA ASP A 12 -3.22 -2.49 1.97
C ASP A 12 -2.77 -1.09 1.49
N GLY A 13 -1.88 -0.44 2.24
CA GLY A 13 -1.30 0.84 1.86
C GLY A 13 -0.61 0.83 0.49
N LEU A 14 0.00 -0.31 0.10
CA LEU A 14 0.60 -0.49 -1.22
C LEU A 14 -0.44 -0.49 -2.35
N PHE A 15 -1.64 -0.99 -2.08
CA PHE A 15 -2.75 -0.92 -3.03
C PHE A 15 -3.15 0.54 -3.30
N TYR A 16 -3.20 1.38 -2.26
CA TYR A 16 -3.48 2.82 -2.40
C TYR A 16 -2.39 3.55 -3.18
N TYR A 17 -1.13 3.32 -2.84
CA TYR A 17 -0.02 3.89 -3.58
C TYR A 17 -0.03 3.49 -5.05
N SER A 18 -0.47 2.27 -5.38
CA SER A 18 -0.48 1.78 -6.75
C SER A 18 -1.34 2.63 -7.68
N TYR A 19 -2.55 3.02 -7.28
CA TYR A 19 -3.33 3.90 -8.16
C TYR A 19 -2.98 5.37 -8.06
N GLU A 20 -2.37 5.81 -6.97
CA GLU A 20 -1.82 7.16 -6.90
C GLU A 20 -0.71 7.34 -7.91
N TYR A 21 0.24 6.40 -7.94
CA TYR A 21 1.32 6.44 -8.93
C TYR A 21 0.84 6.12 -10.35
N CYS A 22 -0.18 5.28 -10.51
CA CYS A 22 -0.83 5.07 -11.80
C CYS A 22 -1.41 6.39 -12.35
N SER A 23 -2.14 7.14 -11.53
CA SER A 23 -2.67 8.45 -11.91
C SER A 23 -1.56 9.41 -12.31
N LEU A 24 -0.52 9.54 -11.48
CA LEU A 24 0.62 10.43 -11.74
C LEU A 24 1.36 10.12 -13.04
N LEU A 25 1.56 8.84 -13.34
CA LEU A 25 2.20 8.42 -14.59
C LEU A 25 1.32 8.76 -15.80
N ASN A 26 0.01 8.49 -15.71
CA ASN A 26 -0.93 8.83 -16.79
C ASN A 26 -1.04 10.34 -16.99
N ASP A 27 -1.06 11.14 -15.92
CA ASP A 27 -1.06 12.61 -15.98
C ASP A 27 0.23 13.16 -16.62
N ALA A 28 1.33 12.44 -16.48
CA ALA A 28 2.60 12.74 -17.15
C ALA A 28 2.67 12.21 -18.60
N GLY A 29 1.61 11.63 -19.13
CA GLY A 29 1.55 11.07 -20.48
C GLY A 29 2.18 9.68 -20.61
N ILE A 30 2.44 9.00 -19.51
CA ILE A 30 2.98 7.64 -19.48
C ILE A 30 1.81 6.66 -19.31
N ASP A 31 1.62 5.78 -20.30
CA ASP A 31 0.56 4.79 -20.27
C ASP A 31 0.80 3.75 -19.14
N ALA A 32 -0.02 3.82 -18.09
CA ALA A 32 0.09 2.98 -16.91
C ALA A 32 -1.27 2.43 -16.47
N ARG A 33 -1.27 1.22 -15.89
CA ARG A 33 -2.45 0.60 -15.28
C ARG A 33 -2.08 -0.15 -14.00
N VAL A 34 -3.02 -0.24 -13.08
CA VAL A 34 -2.91 -1.10 -11.89
C VAL A 34 -3.43 -2.49 -12.25
N VAL A 35 -2.58 -3.49 -12.08
CA VAL A 35 -2.92 -4.90 -12.32
C VAL A 35 -3.12 -5.59 -10.98
N VAL A 36 -4.35 -5.91 -10.65
CA VAL A 36 -4.71 -6.64 -9.44
C VAL A 36 -4.67 -8.13 -9.71
N ILE A 37 -3.81 -8.84 -8.98
CA ILE A 37 -3.85 -10.29 -8.89
C ILE A 37 -4.60 -10.63 -7.61
N THR A 38 -5.79 -11.18 -7.74
CA THR A 38 -6.67 -11.40 -6.58
C THR A 38 -6.02 -12.36 -5.58
N HIS A 39 -5.90 -11.91 -4.35
CA HIS A 39 -5.35 -12.73 -3.28
C HIS A 39 -6.38 -13.81 -2.89
N ARG A 40 -5.92 -15.05 -2.63
CA ARG A 40 -6.75 -16.24 -2.32
C ARG A 40 -7.88 -16.04 -1.30
N LYS A 41 -7.74 -15.08 -0.39
CA LYS A 41 -8.71 -14.79 0.67
C LYS A 41 -9.74 -13.72 0.28
N PHE A 42 -9.60 -13.13 -0.90
CA PHE A 42 -10.43 -12.02 -1.36
C PHE A 42 -10.91 -12.28 -2.77
N THR A 43 -12.17 -11.98 -3.01
CA THR A 43 -12.78 -12.08 -4.34
C THR A 43 -12.52 -10.81 -5.15
N ARG A 44 -12.77 -10.88 -6.46
CA ARG A 44 -12.74 -9.70 -7.33
C ARG A 44 -13.73 -8.62 -6.83
N GLU A 45 -14.86 -9.04 -6.32
CA GLU A 45 -15.90 -8.19 -5.75
C GLU A 45 -15.40 -7.41 -4.54
N ASP A 46 -14.59 -8.02 -3.66
CA ASP A 46 -13.99 -7.34 -2.52
C ASP A 46 -13.09 -6.18 -2.96
N TYR A 47 -12.28 -6.40 -4.01
CA TYR A 47 -11.45 -5.33 -4.59
C TYR A 47 -12.31 -4.24 -5.25
N LEU A 48 -13.33 -4.63 -6.02
CA LEU A 48 -14.23 -3.68 -6.69
C LEU A 48 -14.99 -2.85 -5.68
N GLN A 49 -15.45 -3.43 -4.58
CA GLN A 49 -16.11 -2.71 -3.50
C GLN A 49 -15.19 -1.63 -2.91
N VAL A 50 -13.92 -1.97 -2.64
CA VAL A 50 -12.93 -1.00 -2.15
C VAL A 50 -12.64 0.07 -3.18
N ILE A 51 -12.46 -0.27 -4.45
CA ILE A 51 -12.21 0.69 -5.54
C ILE A 51 -13.37 1.67 -5.68
N ASN A 52 -14.63 1.19 -5.64
CA ASN A 52 -15.81 2.00 -5.90
C ASN A 52 -16.22 2.87 -4.70
N ASN A 53 -15.99 2.40 -3.47
CA ASN A 53 -16.46 3.05 -2.24
C ASN A 53 -15.43 3.92 -1.53
N LYS A 54 -14.29 4.17 -2.17
CA LYS A 54 -13.20 4.88 -1.55
C LYS A 54 -13.33 6.39 -1.50
N TYR A 55 -12.58 6.96 -0.56
CA TYR A 55 -12.33 8.38 -0.46
C TYR A 55 -11.30 8.90 -1.49
N VAL A 56 -10.76 8.03 -2.35
CA VAL A 56 -9.90 8.40 -3.47
C VAL A 56 -10.50 7.99 -4.82
N HIS A 57 -10.15 8.67 -5.90
CA HIS A 57 -10.48 8.26 -7.26
C HIS A 57 -9.49 7.18 -7.74
N CYS A 58 -10.00 6.07 -8.25
CA CYS A 58 -9.19 4.98 -8.77
C CYS A 58 -9.47 4.78 -10.25
N ASN A 59 -8.45 5.01 -11.08
CA ASN A 59 -8.53 4.87 -12.53
C ASN A 59 -7.61 3.76 -13.02
N ASN A 60 -7.93 3.20 -14.20
CA ASN A 60 -7.09 2.22 -14.89
C ASN A 60 -6.74 0.98 -14.04
N VAL A 61 -7.70 0.46 -13.31
CA VAL A 61 -7.56 -0.76 -12.52
C VAL A 61 -8.09 -1.94 -13.34
N VAL A 62 -7.25 -2.94 -13.56
CA VAL A 62 -7.57 -4.17 -14.28
C VAL A 62 -7.21 -5.38 -13.43
N PHE A 63 -7.76 -6.53 -13.79
CA PHE A 63 -7.50 -7.79 -13.08
C PHE A 63 -6.68 -8.74 -13.95
N GLU A 64 -6.47 -9.96 -13.49
CA GLU A 64 -5.65 -10.98 -14.14
C GLU A 64 -6.14 -11.46 -15.53
N ASP A 65 -7.23 -10.95 -16.05
CA ASP A 65 -7.77 -11.22 -17.38
C ASP A 65 -7.22 -10.28 -18.47
N ILE A 66 -5.93 -9.99 -18.42
CA ILE A 66 -5.24 -9.04 -19.30
C ILE A 66 -4.21 -9.72 -20.21
N THR A 67 -3.81 -8.98 -21.24
CA THR A 67 -2.60 -9.30 -22.02
C THR A 67 -1.44 -8.45 -21.51
N VAL A 68 -0.28 -9.08 -21.33
CA VAL A 68 1.01 -8.44 -20.99
C VAL A 68 1.95 -8.63 -22.17
N ASP A 69 2.47 -7.52 -22.68
CA ASP A 69 3.48 -7.53 -23.77
C ASP A 69 4.90 -7.61 -23.16
N SER A 70 5.83 -8.26 -23.84
CA SER A 70 7.24 -8.33 -23.42
C SER A 70 7.96 -6.97 -23.38
N LYS A 71 7.38 -5.93 -23.99
CA LYS A 71 7.87 -4.56 -23.92
C LYS A 71 7.36 -3.81 -22.69
N ASP A 72 6.35 -4.34 -22.03
CA ASP A 72 5.79 -3.72 -20.83
C ASP A 72 6.80 -3.75 -19.68
N VAL A 73 6.73 -2.74 -18.83
CA VAL A 73 7.51 -2.66 -17.60
C VAL A 73 6.60 -2.98 -16.43
N THR A 74 7.02 -3.89 -15.58
CA THR A 74 6.33 -4.16 -14.31
C THR A 74 6.90 -3.27 -13.22
N PHE A 75 6.02 -2.57 -12.51
CA PHE A 75 6.38 -1.72 -11.37
C PHE A 75 5.72 -2.25 -10.10
N ILE A 76 6.54 -2.47 -9.05
CA ILE A 76 6.08 -2.88 -7.73
C ILE A 76 6.50 -1.87 -6.67
N LEU A 77 5.53 -1.29 -5.97
CA LEU A 77 5.73 -0.27 -4.94
C LEU A 77 6.18 -0.84 -3.58
N GLY A 78 6.34 -2.14 -3.50
CA GLY A 78 6.90 -2.88 -2.37
C GLY A 78 7.37 -4.25 -2.83
N ARG A 79 8.57 -4.64 -2.43
CA ARG A 79 9.14 -5.97 -2.73
C ARG A 79 8.27 -7.12 -2.22
N SER A 80 7.46 -6.87 -1.18
CA SER A 80 6.45 -7.81 -0.67
C SER A 80 5.49 -8.29 -1.76
N MET A 81 5.17 -7.48 -2.78
CA MET A 81 4.30 -7.90 -3.88
C MET A 81 4.85 -9.14 -4.61
N MET A 82 6.12 -9.09 -5.01
CA MET A 82 6.78 -10.23 -5.65
C MET A 82 6.99 -11.39 -4.66
N THR A 83 7.32 -11.09 -3.41
CA THR A 83 7.52 -12.09 -2.36
C THR A 83 6.23 -12.86 -2.05
N LEU A 84 5.11 -12.17 -1.91
CA LEU A 84 3.80 -12.80 -1.69
C LEU A 84 3.38 -13.63 -2.91
N ALA A 85 3.55 -13.09 -4.11
CA ALA A 85 3.27 -13.81 -5.35
C ALA A 85 4.07 -15.12 -5.46
N TRP A 86 5.32 -15.13 -5.00
CA TRP A 86 6.14 -16.34 -4.93
C TRP A 86 5.69 -17.31 -3.83
N GLN A 87 5.44 -16.81 -2.62
CA GLN A 87 5.08 -17.65 -1.48
C GLN A 87 3.74 -18.37 -1.66
N ASP A 88 2.80 -17.69 -2.30
CA ASP A 88 1.45 -18.20 -2.55
C ASP A 88 1.28 -18.75 -3.98
N TYR A 89 2.38 -18.90 -4.75
CA TYR A 89 2.33 -19.20 -6.18
C TYR A 89 1.48 -20.43 -6.52
N ASP A 90 1.65 -21.53 -5.77
CA ASP A 90 0.90 -22.77 -5.98
C ASP A 90 -0.59 -22.68 -5.59
N GLN A 91 -0.99 -21.61 -4.95
CA GLN A 91 -2.37 -21.37 -4.52
C GLN A 91 -3.14 -20.49 -5.51
N TYR A 92 -2.44 -19.87 -6.47
CA TYR A 92 -3.05 -19.14 -7.56
C TYR A 92 -3.59 -20.10 -8.64
N THR A 93 -4.64 -19.66 -9.33
CA THR A 93 -5.14 -20.35 -10.52
C THR A 93 -4.06 -20.39 -11.60
N LYS A 94 -4.18 -21.33 -12.56
CA LYS A 94 -3.23 -21.40 -13.68
C LYS A 94 -3.15 -20.10 -14.47
N GLN A 95 -4.28 -19.43 -14.67
CA GLN A 95 -4.34 -18.13 -15.33
C GLN A 95 -3.55 -17.06 -14.57
N GLN A 96 -3.75 -16.97 -13.24
CA GLN A 96 -3.00 -16.03 -12.38
C GLN A 96 -1.50 -16.34 -12.38
N GLN A 97 -1.12 -17.63 -12.29
CA GLN A 97 0.28 -18.06 -12.38
C GLN A 97 0.93 -17.64 -13.70
N GLU A 98 0.21 -17.81 -14.81
CA GLU A 98 0.68 -17.41 -16.14
C GLU A 98 0.90 -15.89 -16.24
N ILE A 99 -0.06 -15.11 -15.75
CA ILE A 99 0.06 -13.65 -15.73
C ILE A 99 1.21 -13.19 -14.81
N LEU A 100 1.33 -13.76 -13.60
CA LEU A 100 2.44 -13.46 -12.69
C LEU A 100 3.80 -13.76 -13.33
N ARG A 101 3.91 -14.87 -14.06
CA ARG A 101 5.13 -15.18 -14.82
C ARG A 101 5.43 -14.11 -15.86
N LYS A 102 4.45 -13.71 -16.66
CA LYS A 102 4.64 -12.67 -17.68
C LYS A 102 5.04 -11.33 -17.06
N LEU A 103 4.39 -10.94 -15.96
CA LEU A 103 4.68 -9.68 -15.27
C LEU A 103 6.10 -9.64 -14.68
N PHE A 104 6.56 -10.74 -14.06
CA PHE A 104 7.82 -10.72 -13.32
C PHE A 104 9.04 -11.27 -14.05
N THR A 105 8.91 -11.72 -15.30
CA THR A 105 10.03 -12.34 -16.04
C THR A 105 10.84 -11.35 -16.88
N ASP A 106 10.25 -10.28 -17.37
CA ASP A 106 10.94 -9.35 -18.29
C ASP A 106 11.58 -8.16 -17.54
N LYS A 107 10.97 -7.00 -17.59
CA LYS A 107 11.48 -5.73 -17.04
C LYS A 107 10.75 -5.38 -15.74
N VAL A 108 11.47 -5.28 -14.63
CA VAL A 108 10.89 -5.00 -13.32
C VAL A 108 11.54 -3.78 -12.69
N ILE A 109 10.72 -2.84 -12.21
CA ILE A 109 11.12 -1.79 -11.26
C ILE A 109 10.55 -2.18 -9.90
N SER A 110 11.40 -2.21 -8.89
CA SER A 110 11.06 -2.65 -7.54
C SER A 110 11.41 -1.57 -6.52
N VAL A 111 10.47 -1.24 -5.64
CA VAL A 111 10.72 -0.33 -4.52
C VAL A 111 10.98 -1.11 -3.25
N TYR A 112 12.12 -0.87 -2.64
CA TYR A 112 12.42 -1.41 -1.33
C TYR A 112 11.84 -0.50 -0.24
N SER A 113 10.84 -0.98 0.46
CA SER A 113 10.13 -0.23 1.51
C SER A 113 9.81 -1.07 2.76
N GLU A 114 10.48 -2.22 2.93
CA GLU A 114 10.11 -3.24 3.91
C GLU A 114 11.25 -3.65 4.85
N ASN A 115 10.85 -4.17 6.02
CA ASN A 115 11.79 -4.61 7.06
C ASN A 115 12.33 -6.04 6.89
N HIS A 116 11.90 -6.79 5.85
CA HIS A 116 12.23 -8.22 5.70
C HIS A 116 12.97 -8.53 4.39
N PRO A 117 14.30 -8.31 4.33
CA PRO A 117 15.06 -8.48 3.08
C PRO A 117 15.28 -9.94 2.66
N THR A 118 15.02 -10.92 3.54
CA THR A 118 15.52 -12.30 3.37
C THR A 118 14.75 -13.12 2.32
N LYS A 119 13.48 -12.82 2.07
CA LYS A 119 12.63 -13.61 1.16
C LYS A 119 12.61 -13.08 -0.27
N TYR A 120 12.88 -11.81 -0.47
CA TYR A 120 12.85 -11.20 -1.79
C TYR A 120 13.86 -11.82 -2.77
N PRO A 121 15.13 -12.11 -2.38
CA PRO A 121 16.06 -12.78 -3.28
C PRO A 121 15.55 -14.13 -3.81
N LEU A 122 14.84 -14.89 -2.99
CA LEU A 122 14.23 -16.18 -3.42
C LEU A 122 13.11 -15.96 -4.43
N ALA A 123 12.31 -14.91 -4.27
CA ALA A 123 11.29 -14.55 -5.24
C ALA A 123 11.91 -14.08 -6.57
N VAL A 124 13.00 -13.31 -6.52
CA VAL A 124 13.76 -12.90 -7.71
C VAL A 124 14.36 -14.12 -8.42
N GLU A 125 14.95 -15.05 -7.70
CA GLU A 125 15.47 -16.30 -8.25
C GLU A 125 14.36 -17.13 -8.92
N PHE A 126 13.19 -17.22 -8.30
CA PHE A 126 12.04 -17.97 -8.81
C PHE A 126 11.45 -17.40 -10.09
N PHE A 127 11.24 -16.07 -10.15
CA PHE A 127 10.67 -15.41 -11.33
C PHE A 127 11.74 -15.13 -12.39
N ALA A 128 13.01 -14.97 -11.99
CA ALA A 128 14.16 -14.73 -12.84
C ALA A 128 13.95 -13.57 -13.86
N PRO A 129 13.65 -12.34 -13.40
CA PRO A 129 13.48 -11.21 -14.28
C PRO A 129 14.73 -10.98 -15.12
N LYS A 130 14.57 -10.71 -16.42
CA LYS A 130 15.69 -10.42 -17.32
C LYS A 130 16.43 -9.14 -16.93
N GLN A 131 15.68 -8.15 -16.46
CA GLN A 131 16.20 -6.89 -15.97
C GLN A 131 15.43 -6.44 -14.74
N ILE A 132 16.14 -5.92 -13.74
CA ILE A 132 15.54 -5.36 -12.53
C ILE A 132 16.24 -4.07 -12.14
N VAL A 133 15.47 -3.02 -11.85
CA VAL A 133 15.95 -1.77 -11.26
C VAL A 133 15.36 -1.61 -9.87
N ASP A 134 16.22 -1.51 -8.88
CA ASP A 134 15.82 -1.32 -7.49
C ASP A 134 15.83 0.16 -7.11
N LEU A 135 14.70 0.64 -6.62
CA LEU A 135 14.54 1.92 -5.95
C LEU A 135 14.47 1.69 -4.44
N CYS A 136 14.83 2.68 -3.64
CA CYS A 136 14.79 2.59 -2.18
C CYS A 136 13.97 3.73 -1.56
N ASP A 137 12.90 3.38 -0.84
CA ASP A 137 12.00 4.35 -0.17
C ASP A 137 12.57 4.87 1.16
N THR A 138 13.49 4.15 1.79
CA THR A 138 13.99 4.51 3.13
C THR A 138 15.50 4.64 3.17
N GLU A 139 15.99 5.87 3.40
CA GLU A 139 17.43 6.10 3.68
C GLU A 139 17.90 5.45 4.99
N VAL A 140 16.96 5.18 5.91
CA VAL A 140 17.28 4.76 7.28
C VAL A 140 17.82 3.33 7.33
N TYR A 141 17.39 2.45 6.40
CA TYR A 141 17.73 1.02 6.47
C TYR A 141 18.73 0.55 5.42
N LEU A 142 18.94 1.31 4.36
CA LEU A 142 19.65 0.83 3.16
C LEU A 142 20.53 1.89 2.50
N LYS A 143 21.35 2.54 3.28
CA LYS A 143 22.44 3.34 2.69
C LYS A 143 23.22 2.45 1.73
N GLY A 144 23.01 2.66 0.43
CA GLY A 144 23.76 2.01 -0.64
C GLY A 144 23.03 0.96 -1.47
N VAL A 145 21.71 0.74 -1.27
CA VAL A 145 20.93 -0.18 -2.13
C VAL A 145 19.90 0.60 -2.95
N GLY A 146 20.14 0.65 -4.26
CA GLY A 146 19.23 1.30 -5.21
C GLY A 146 19.26 2.84 -5.18
N LYS A 147 18.47 3.44 -6.08
CA LYS A 147 18.27 4.88 -6.15
C LYS A 147 17.19 5.30 -5.18
N HIS A 148 17.41 6.43 -4.48
CA HIS A 148 16.40 6.95 -3.54
C HIS A 148 15.10 7.32 -4.27
N PHE A 149 13.99 6.83 -3.72
CA PHE A 149 12.63 7.09 -4.18
C PHE A 149 11.74 7.35 -2.97
N GLU A 150 11.38 8.60 -2.74
CA GLU A 150 10.49 8.95 -1.66
C GLU A 150 9.03 8.64 -2.04
N LYS A 151 8.49 7.59 -1.43
CA LYS A 151 7.10 7.20 -1.62
C LYS A 151 6.19 8.14 -0.83
N THR A 152 5.46 9.00 -1.54
CA THR A 152 4.56 10.00 -0.97
C THR A 152 3.14 9.80 -1.47
N ILE A 153 2.15 10.40 -0.78
CA ILE A 153 0.73 10.28 -1.10
C ILE A 153 0.34 11.36 -2.10
N ASN A 154 -0.35 10.97 -3.16
CA ASN A 154 -0.95 11.91 -4.10
C ASN A 154 -2.35 12.32 -3.61
N PHE A 155 -2.44 13.40 -2.85
CA PHE A 155 -3.72 13.90 -2.35
C PHE A 155 -4.60 14.56 -3.41
N ASP A 156 -4.08 14.83 -4.60
CA ASP A 156 -4.86 15.46 -5.70
C ASP A 156 -5.99 14.53 -6.22
N ILE A 157 -5.88 13.21 -5.99
CA ILE A 157 -6.90 12.23 -6.40
C ILE A 157 -7.92 11.91 -5.29
N TYR A 158 -7.84 12.56 -4.15
CA TYR A 158 -8.78 12.33 -3.06
C TYR A 158 -10.11 13.03 -3.34
N LYS A 159 -11.19 12.36 -3.00
CA LYS A 159 -12.54 12.94 -3.10
C LYS A 159 -12.70 14.08 -2.10
N PRO A 160 -13.57 15.06 -2.39
CA PRO A 160 -13.89 16.12 -1.43
C PRO A 160 -14.26 15.55 -0.08
N HIS A 161 -13.73 16.16 0.97
CA HIS A 161 -13.90 15.74 2.35
C HIS A 161 -14.89 16.64 3.08
N VAL A 162 -15.85 16.03 3.76
CA VAL A 162 -16.76 16.70 4.70
C VAL A 162 -16.78 15.87 5.97
N ASP A 163 -16.54 16.49 7.12
CA ASP A 163 -16.57 15.80 8.40
C ASP A 163 -18.00 15.33 8.72
N ASP A 164 -18.12 14.06 9.07
CA ASP A 164 -19.31 13.38 9.61
C ASP A 164 -18.86 12.53 10.80
N ILE A 165 -18.43 13.22 11.87
CA ILE A 165 -17.77 12.60 13.02
C ILE A 165 -18.74 11.66 13.73
N LYS A 166 -18.40 10.38 13.78
CA LYS A 166 -19.13 9.30 14.45
C LYS A 166 -18.41 8.82 15.70
N PHE A 167 -17.10 8.99 15.75
CA PHE A 167 -16.25 8.60 16.87
C PHE A 167 -15.24 9.70 17.17
N LYS A 168 -14.97 9.92 18.45
CA LYS A 168 -13.87 10.80 18.82
C LYS A 168 -12.52 10.19 18.45
N HIS A 169 -12.39 8.87 18.65
CA HIS A 169 -11.15 8.14 18.40
C HIS A 169 -11.35 7.02 17.38
N LEU A 170 -10.36 6.77 16.55
CA LEU A 170 -10.31 5.62 15.66
C LEU A 170 -8.97 4.90 15.83
N PHE A 171 -8.97 3.59 15.85
CA PHE A 171 -7.75 2.78 15.88
C PHE A 171 -7.92 1.48 15.10
N LEU A 172 -6.77 0.88 14.72
CA LEU A 172 -6.74 -0.40 14.02
C LEU A 172 -6.76 -1.56 15.02
N GLY A 173 -7.76 -2.45 14.90
CA GLY A 173 -8.04 -3.51 15.86
C GLY A 173 -7.96 -4.95 15.36
N THR A 174 -7.55 -5.17 14.11
CA THR A 174 -7.74 -6.47 13.44
C THR A 174 -6.57 -7.44 13.48
N ASN A 175 -5.45 -7.11 14.10
CA ASN A 175 -4.30 -7.97 14.15
C ASN A 175 -4.01 -8.44 15.57
N GLU A 176 -3.89 -9.75 15.80
CA GLU A 176 -3.55 -10.34 17.10
C GLU A 176 -2.31 -9.71 17.76
N ARG A 177 -1.37 -9.20 16.98
CA ARG A 177 -0.19 -8.48 17.47
C ARG A 177 -0.52 -7.20 18.22
N TYR A 178 -1.72 -6.67 18.06
CA TYR A 178 -2.19 -5.45 18.71
C TYR A 178 -3.17 -5.72 19.85
N TYR A 179 -3.57 -6.97 20.07
CA TYR A 179 -4.70 -7.31 20.96
C TYR A 179 -4.51 -6.80 22.40
N ALA A 180 -3.35 -7.00 22.99
CA ALA A 180 -3.05 -6.51 24.33
C ALA A 180 -3.10 -4.97 24.45
N THR A 181 -2.84 -4.28 23.33
CA THR A 181 -2.89 -2.82 23.25
C THR A 181 -4.32 -2.35 22.97
N VAL A 182 -5.10 -3.11 22.21
CA VAL A 182 -6.50 -2.80 21.89
C VAL A 182 -7.38 -2.76 23.14
N GLU A 183 -7.27 -3.73 24.05
CA GLU A 183 -8.01 -3.72 25.31
C GLU A 183 -7.75 -2.46 26.14
N LYS A 184 -6.50 -2.03 26.20
CA LYS A 184 -6.13 -0.79 26.88
C LYS A 184 -6.74 0.43 26.18
N VAL A 185 -6.70 0.47 24.84
CA VAL A 185 -7.25 1.57 24.04
C VAL A 185 -8.76 1.67 24.24
N ILE A 186 -9.49 0.57 24.22
CA ILE A 186 -10.94 0.53 24.48
C ILE A 186 -11.26 1.13 25.85
N LYS A 187 -10.47 0.80 26.86
CA LYS A 187 -10.66 1.28 28.22
C LYS A 187 -10.35 2.78 28.38
N ASP A 188 -9.24 3.22 27.76
CA ASP A 188 -8.75 4.59 27.90
C ASP A 188 -9.51 5.57 26.98
N TYR A 189 -10.11 5.06 25.89
CA TYR A 189 -10.83 5.83 24.87
C TYR A 189 -12.22 5.25 24.62
N PRO A 190 -13.19 5.47 25.49
CA PRO A 190 -14.52 4.83 25.41
C PRO A 190 -15.35 5.29 24.20
N ASP A 191 -15.14 6.52 23.69
CA ASP A 191 -15.76 7.00 22.45
C ASP A 191 -14.83 6.67 21.26
N HIS A 192 -14.99 5.46 20.70
CA HIS A 192 -14.10 4.94 19.68
C HIS A 192 -14.79 4.13 18.59
N GLY A 193 -14.19 4.13 17.40
CA GLY A 193 -14.40 3.16 16.34
C GLY A 193 -13.18 2.26 16.17
N ILE A 194 -13.40 1.00 15.85
CA ILE A 194 -12.35 0.01 15.58
C ILE A 194 -12.28 -0.26 14.09
N LEU A 195 -11.18 0.14 13.46
CA LEU A 195 -10.93 -0.11 12.04
C LEU A 195 -10.61 -1.58 11.84
N THR A 196 -11.37 -2.26 11.00
CA THR A 196 -11.15 -3.66 10.62
C THR A 196 -10.94 -3.80 9.12
N TYR A 197 -10.09 -4.75 8.72
CA TYR A 197 -9.85 -5.10 7.32
C TYR A 197 -10.65 -6.33 6.86
N GLU A 198 -11.31 -7.02 7.77
CA GLU A 198 -12.01 -8.27 7.49
C GLU A 198 -13.49 -8.09 7.81
N ALA A 199 -14.35 -8.31 6.81
CA ALA A 199 -15.80 -8.15 6.96
C ALA A 199 -16.39 -9.06 8.04
N ASP A 200 -15.79 -10.24 8.23
CA ASP A 200 -16.23 -11.22 9.24
C ASP A 200 -16.05 -10.73 10.69
N TYR A 201 -15.20 -9.71 10.90
CA TYR A 201 -14.98 -9.07 12.20
C TYR A 201 -15.84 -7.83 12.42
N VAL A 202 -16.74 -7.51 11.50
CA VAL A 202 -17.68 -6.40 11.71
C VAL A 202 -18.68 -6.80 12.78
N ASN A 203 -18.43 -6.35 14.00
CA ASN A 203 -19.33 -6.50 15.12
C ASN A 203 -19.84 -5.12 15.54
N MET A 204 -21.11 -4.86 15.29
CA MET A 204 -21.76 -3.59 15.62
C MET A 204 -21.73 -3.28 17.13
N GLU A 205 -21.68 -4.30 17.98
CA GLU A 205 -21.58 -4.14 19.45
C GLU A 205 -20.23 -3.57 19.89
N ASN A 206 -19.19 -3.74 19.06
CA ASN A 206 -17.82 -3.27 19.33
C ASN A 206 -17.41 -2.04 18.52
N ASN A 207 -18.36 -1.33 17.91
CA ASN A 207 -18.09 -0.16 17.07
C ASN A 207 -17.09 -0.44 15.94
N ASN A 208 -17.12 -1.63 15.36
CA ASN A 208 -16.22 -1.99 14.27
C ASN A 208 -16.60 -1.27 12.98
N VAL A 209 -15.61 -0.66 12.35
CA VAL A 209 -15.73 0.05 11.09
C VAL A 209 -15.00 -0.73 10.01
N PHE A 210 -15.73 -1.31 9.07
CA PHE A 210 -15.12 -2.01 7.95
C PHE A 210 -14.57 -1.03 6.91
N VAL A 211 -13.34 -1.27 6.45
CA VAL A 211 -12.58 -0.35 5.60
C VAL A 211 -13.18 0.02 4.25
N PRO A 212 -14.12 -0.72 3.62
CA PRO A 212 -14.81 -0.22 2.44
C PRO A 212 -15.73 0.99 2.67
N VAL A 213 -15.85 1.47 3.89
CA VAL A 213 -16.65 2.67 4.17
C VAL A 213 -16.12 3.85 3.36
N ASP A 214 -17.03 4.48 2.63
CA ASP A 214 -16.72 5.72 1.92
C ASP A 214 -16.31 6.80 2.92
N ASN A 215 -15.18 7.45 2.65
CA ASN A 215 -14.70 8.59 3.41
C ASN A 215 -14.40 8.32 4.91
N ILE A 216 -13.59 7.29 5.20
CA ILE A 216 -13.23 6.96 6.58
C ILE A 216 -12.62 8.16 7.34
N MET A 217 -11.92 9.04 6.65
CA MET A 217 -11.30 10.23 7.26
C MET A 217 -12.32 11.24 7.79
N SER A 218 -13.61 11.17 7.35
CA SER A 218 -14.67 12.02 7.87
C SER A 218 -15.18 11.58 9.25
N MET A 219 -14.96 10.32 9.63
CA MET A 219 -15.70 9.68 10.72
C MET A 219 -15.09 9.88 12.11
N PHE A 220 -13.87 10.37 12.23
CA PHE A 220 -13.16 10.50 13.51
C PHE A 220 -12.41 11.83 13.65
N GLU A 221 -12.08 12.20 14.89
CA GLU A 221 -11.27 13.37 15.19
C GLU A 221 -9.79 13.01 15.37
N THR A 222 -9.53 11.91 16.06
CA THR A 222 -8.19 11.51 16.50
C THR A 222 -7.93 10.05 16.17
N TYR A 223 -6.80 9.78 15.52
CA TYR A 223 -6.32 8.42 15.29
C TYR A 223 -5.41 7.98 16.44
N VAL A 224 -5.72 6.84 17.07
CA VAL A 224 -4.88 6.24 18.09
C VAL A 224 -4.01 5.17 17.45
N TYR A 225 -2.71 5.43 17.37
CA TYR A 225 -1.77 4.51 16.75
C TYR A 225 -1.35 3.42 17.74
N THR A 226 -1.84 2.20 17.49
CA THR A 226 -1.70 1.03 18.39
C THR A 226 -0.62 0.06 17.96
N LYS A 227 0.03 0.26 16.79
CA LYS A 227 0.99 -0.69 16.24
C LYS A 227 2.23 -0.82 17.12
N ASP A 228 2.61 -2.05 17.46
CA ASP A 228 3.74 -2.35 18.32
C ASP A 228 5.02 -2.75 17.58
N THR A 229 4.89 -3.00 16.30
CA THR A 229 6.00 -3.28 15.41
C THR A 229 6.42 -2.04 14.64
N PHE A 230 7.69 -1.98 14.28
CA PHE A 230 8.20 -0.91 13.44
C PHE A 230 7.43 -0.82 12.12
N ASP A 231 7.01 0.38 11.77
CA ASP A 231 6.42 0.72 10.48
C ASP A 231 7.21 1.89 9.89
N PRO A 232 7.97 1.66 8.82
CA PRO A 232 8.85 2.70 8.26
C PRO A 232 8.08 3.86 7.65
N ALA A 233 6.85 3.63 7.21
CA ALA A 233 6.09 4.59 6.44
C ALA A 233 4.57 4.48 6.68
N PRO A 234 4.09 4.72 7.92
CA PRO A 234 2.66 4.61 8.22
C PRO A 234 1.87 5.69 7.48
N ARG A 235 1.25 5.29 6.37
CA ARG A 235 0.46 6.13 5.49
C ARG A 235 -0.60 6.95 6.24
N ILE A 236 -1.25 6.34 7.22
CA ILE A 236 -2.30 6.98 8.03
C ILE A 236 -1.85 8.30 8.69
N PHE A 237 -0.56 8.46 8.98
CA PHE A 237 -0.06 9.71 9.56
C PHE A 237 -0.12 10.87 8.57
N GLN A 238 0.24 10.64 7.32
CA GLN A 238 0.18 11.65 6.28
C GLN A 238 -1.28 11.99 5.95
N GLU A 239 -2.15 10.99 5.92
CA GLU A 239 -3.59 11.17 5.72
C GLU A 239 -4.21 11.98 6.87
N CYS A 240 -3.93 11.63 8.12
CA CYS A 240 -4.37 12.41 9.26
C CYS A 240 -3.90 13.87 9.21
N LYS A 241 -2.63 14.09 8.87
CA LYS A 241 -2.08 15.43 8.73
C LYS A 241 -2.77 16.23 7.63
N HIS A 242 -3.02 15.60 6.47
CA HIS A 242 -3.71 16.25 5.34
C HIS A 242 -5.15 16.66 5.71
N PHE A 243 -5.87 15.78 6.42
CA PHE A 243 -7.25 16.03 6.82
C PHE A 243 -7.41 16.74 8.18
N GLY A 244 -6.32 17.26 8.74
CA GLY A 244 -6.35 17.98 10.02
C GLY A 244 -6.71 17.14 11.23
N LYS A 245 -6.59 15.82 11.15
CA LYS A 245 -6.86 14.89 12.24
C LYS A 245 -5.67 14.82 13.20
N GLN A 246 -5.95 14.60 14.49
CA GLN A 246 -4.91 14.38 15.49
C GLN A 246 -4.42 12.93 15.47
N VAL A 247 -3.19 12.69 15.95
CA VAL A 247 -2.67 11.34 16.17
C VAL A 247 -2.13 11.22 17.60
N ILE A 248 -2.63 10.20 18.31
CA ILE A 248 -2.11 9.80 19.62
C ILE A 248 -1.19 8.59 19.41
N TYR A 249 0.03 8.68 19.90
CA TYR A 249 1.03 7.65 19.84
C TYR A 249 1.15 6.95 21.19
N LEU A 250 0.75 5.67 21.30
CA LEU A 250 0.66 4.97 22.59
C LEU A 250 1.99 4.42 23.09
N ARG A 251 3.03 4.36 22.27
CA ARG A 251 4.32 3.75 22.63
C ARG A 251 5.48 4.73 22.66
N ASP A 252 6.53 4.27 23.37
CA ASP A 252 7.79 4.98 23.43
C ASP A 252 8.35 5.23 22.02
N LYS A 253 8.54 6.50 21.70
CA LYS A 253 9.02 6.98 20.39
C LYS A 253 10.39 6.42 20.01
N SER A 254 11.16 5.89 20.97
CA SER A 254 12.50 5.34 20.75
C SER A 254 12.49 4.04 19.93
N ILE A 255 11.39 3.27 19.98
CA ILE A 255 11.26 2.00 19.23
C ILE A 255 10.72 2.23 17.82
N HIS A 256 10.16 3.40 17.53
CA HIS A 256 9.41 3.72 16.31
C HIS A 256 9.87 5.03 15.67
N ASP A 257 11.17 5.23 15.56
CA ASP A 257 11.72 6.45 14.95
C ASP A 257 11.16 6.71 13.54
N GLY A 258 10.86 5.66 12.78
CA GLY A 258 10.21 5.78 11.46
C GLY A 258 8.87 6.49 11.52
N GLY A 259 7.96 6.12 12.42
CA GLY A 259 6.65 6.76 12.56
C GLY A 259 6.75 8.23 12.98
N SER A 260 7.65 8.54 13.92
CA SER A 260 7.85 9.93 14.36
C SER A 260 8.53 10.80 13.30
N VAL A 261 9.46 10.24 12.54
CA VAL A 261 10.11 10.91 11.40
C VAL A 261 9.09 11.16 10.31
N TYR A 262 8.25 10.15 10.00
CA TYR A 262 7.21 10.27 8.96
C TYR A 262 6.15 11.31 9.32
N TRP A 263 5.76 11.43 10.57
CA TRP A 263 4.86 12.47 11.05
C TRP A 263 5.45 13.88 10.91
N LYS A 264 6.76 14.01 11.09
CA LYS A 264 7.47 15.29 10.94
C LYS A 264 7.67 15.72 9.49
N ARG A 265 7.61 14.76 8.53
CA ARG A 265 7.75 15.10 7.11
C ARG A 265 6.64 16.06 6.68
N GLU A 266 6.98 17.01 5.87
CA GLU A 266 5.99 17.83 5.18
C GLU A 266 5.24 17.01 4.15
N ILE A 267 3.99 17.38 3.86
CA ILE A 267 3.24 16.83 2.75
C ILE A 267 3.82 17.45 1.48
N VAL A 268 4.51 16.61 0.70
CA VAL A 268 5.09 17.02 -0.58
C VAL A 268 4.40 16.26 -1.71
N LYS A 269 4.33 16.88 -2.90
CA LYS A 269 3.83 16.19 -4.09
C LYS A 269 4.75 15.02 -4.47
N PRO A 270 4.19 13.88 -4.89
CA PRO A 270 4.98 12.77 -5.36
C PRO A 270 5.89 13.15 -6.52
N ASN A 271 7.11 12.62 -6.50
CA ASN A 271 8.10 12.80 -7.57
C ASN A 271 8.23 11.49 -8.36
N ILE A 272 7.85 11.49 -9.64
CA ILE A 272 7.97 10.34 -10.52
C ILE A 272 9.31 10.27 -11.29
N ALA A 273 10.16 11.29 -11.19
CA ALA A 273 11.44 11.32 -11.94
C ALA A 273 12.29 10.05 -11.71
N PRO A 274 12.45 9.51 -10.48
CA PRO A 274 13.21 8.27 -10.29
C PRO A 274 12.62 7.06 -11.04
N ILE A 275 11.28 7.03 -11.21
CA ILE A 275 10.59 5.97 -11.98
C ILE A 275 10.91 6.12 -13.46
N LEU A 276 10.85 7.35 -13.99
CA LEU A 276 11.15 7.63 -15.40
C LEU A 276 12.59 7.26 -15.74
N GLU A 277 13.54 7.64 -14.90
CA GLU A 277 14.96 7.26 -15.07
C GLU A 277 15.17 5.73 -15.00
N ALA A 278 14.41 5.02 -14.14
CA ALA A 278 14.46 3.56 -14.09
C ALA A 278 13.91 2.92 -15.38
N ILE A 279 12.86 3.51 -15.95
CA ILE A 279 12.31 3.07 -17.26
C ILE A 279 13.32 3.28 -18.38
N GLU A 280 13.98 4.42 -18.42
CA GLU A 280 15.06 4.72 -19.40
C GLU A 280 16.19 3.69 -19.27
N GLN A 281 16.68 3.45 -18.05
CA GLN A 281 17.70 2.45 -17.79
C GLN A 281 17.33 1.05 -18.30
N LEU A 282 16.05 0.63 -18.12
CA LEU A 282 15.55 -0.66 -18.63
C LEU A 282 15.45 -0.71 -20.15
N ASN A 283 15.36 0.43 -20.82
CA ASN A 283 15.28 0.50 -22.29
C ASN A 283 16.65 0.62 -22.96
N ASP A 284 17.66 1.21 -22.30
CA ASP A 284 19.00 1.42 -22.85
C ASP A 284 19.87 0.15 -22.79
N THR A 285 19.43 -0.89 -22.12
CA THR A 285 20.22 -2.14 -21.91
C THR A 285 19.90 -3.21 -22.98
N VAL A 286 19.32 -2.82 -24.14
CA VAL A 286 18.99 -3.74 -25.26
C VAL A 286 20.10 -3.71 -26.32
#